data_27a4abef737af998b1a3e70a9fb1f1fb
#
_entry.id   27a4abef737af998b1a3e70a9fb1f1fb
#
_cell.length_a   1.000
_cell.length_b   1.000
_cell.length_c   1.000
_cell.angle_alpha   90.00
_cell.angle_beta   90.00
_cell.angle_gamma   90.00
#
_symmetry.space_group_name_H-M   'P 1'
#
loop_
_entity.id
_entity.type
_entity.pdbx_description
1 polymer ?
#
loop_
_entity_poly.entity_id
_entity_poly.type
_entity_poly.pdbx_seq_one_letter_code
_entity_poly.pdbx_strand_id
1 'polypeptide(L)'
;EQLGRELKSFSELLVGHKDGSGGLSAALSNPSYSLDKRRAVLEAVLGKLRLSKTIENFLHLALDRDRIAYVPDIAAEFEAMADQHAGRVRAEVVAAQQSDLQQLDQLKKALEQRTGKQVVLTTRVDPELLAGKVTRIGSTVFDGSIRTRLDQLGNDLLANKI
;
A
#
# COMPACT_ATOMS: atom_id res chain seq x y z
N GLU A 1 -4.19 -11.67 9.91
CA GLU A 1 -4.67 -10.26 9.86
C GLU A 1 -4.01 -9.38 10.92
N GLN A 2 -3.92 -9.86 12.19
CA GLN A 2 -3.30 -9.09 13.26
C GLN A 2 -1.83 -8.78 12.97
N LEU A 3 -1.04 -9.81 12.64
CA LEU A 3 0.39 -9.65 12.33
C LEU A 3 0.65 -8.66 11.18
N GLY A 4 -0.21 -8.67 10.14
CA GLY A 4 -0.10 -7.71 9.03
C GLY A 4 -0.33 -6.27 9.48
N ARG A 5 -1.33 -6.03 10.35
CA ARG A 5 -1.59 -4.69 10.91
C ARG A 5 -0.45 -4.20 11.78
N GLU A 6 0.09 -5.08 12.64
CA GLU A 6 1.22 -4.74 13.50
C GLU A 6 2.47 -4.40 12.67
N LEU A 7 2.77 -5.22 11.66
CA LEU A 7 3.91 -5.00 10.77
C LEU A 7 3.75 -3.70 9.95
N LYS A 8 2.54 -3.42 9.49
CA LYS A 8 2.21 -2.18 8.78
C LYS A 8 2.39 -0.94 9.67
N SER A 9 1.88 -0.98 10.90
CA SER A 9 2.05 0.12 11.87
C SER A 9 3.52 0.44 12.13
N PHE A 10 4.36 -0.59 12.26
CA PHE A 10 5.79 -0.39 12.42
C PHE A 10 6.44 0.15 11.12
N SER A 11 6.02 -0.33 9.95
CA SER A 11 6.53 0.16 8.66
C SER A 11 6.22 1.63 8.43
N GLU A 12 5.04 2.08 8.82
CA GLU A 12 4.64 3.50 8.74
C GLU A 12 5.52 4.40 9.61
N LEU A 13 5.93 3.92 10.79
CA LEU A 13 6.89 4.63 11.65
C LEU A 13 8.31 4.65 11.06
N LEU A 14 8.72 3.58 10.36
CA LEU A 14 10.02 3.55 9.69
C LEU A 14 10.10 4.55 8.55
N VAL A 15 9.05 4.65 7.73
CA VAL A 15 9.01 5.58 6.60
C VAL A 15 9.00 7.04 7.07
N GLY A 16 8.52 7.28 8.29
CA GLY A 16 8.53 8.59 8.93
C GLY A 16 7.58 9.60 8.27
N HIS A 17 7.39 10.73 8.93
CA HIS A 17 6.73 11.88 8.32
C HIS A 17 7.65 12.49 7.25
N LYS A 18 7.05 13.03 6.19
CA LYS A 18 7.70 13.61 4.99
C LYS A 18 8.69 14.78 5.24
N ASP A 19 9.08 15.01 6.46
CA ASP A 19 9.87 16.19 6.90
C ASP A 19 11.39 16.06 6.70
N GLY A 20 11.84 15.02 5.96
CA GLY A 20 13.26 14.92 5.57
C GLY A 20 14.25 14.66 6.72
N SER A 21 13.83 14.64 7.97
CA SER A 21 14.66 14.21 9.08
C SER A 21 14.71 12.69 9.04
N GLY A 22 15.87 12.15 8.77
CA GLY A 22 16.13 10.71 8.51
C GLY A 22 15.58 9.66 9.48
N GLY A 23 14.53 9.99 10.18
CA GLY A 23 13.61 9.16 10.96
C GLY A 23 14.19 7.94 11.65
N LEU A 24 13.31 7.12 12.13
CA LEU A 24 13.63 5.82 12.76
C LEU A 24 14.41 4.90 11.82
N SER A 25 14.10 4.92 10.52
CA SER A 25 14.79 4.11 9.51
C SER A 25 16.27 4.42 9.45
N ALA A 26 16.66 5.70 9.41
CA ALA A 26 18.07 6.10 9.39
C ALA A 26 18.79 5.72 10.70
N ALA A 27 18.12 5.85 11.85
CA ALA A 27 18.72 5.48 13.13
C ALA A 27 18.98 3.96 13.23
N LEU A 28 18.07 3.14 12.69
CA LEU A 28 18.18 1.67 12.75
C LEU A 28 19.03 1.06 11.64
N SER A 29 19.14 1.71 10.47
CA SER A 29 19.90 1.20 9.31
C SER A 29 21.30 1.79 9.16
N ASN A 30 21.65 2.85 9.91
CA ASN A 30 22.97 3.49 9.79
C ASN A 30 24.08 2.61 10.38
N PRO A 31 25.03 2.15 9.57
CA PRO A 31 26.13 1.30 10.03
C PRO A 31 27.13 2.02 10.95
N SER A 32 27.08 3.35 11.03
CA SER A 32 27.91 4.14 11.96
C SER A 32 27.54 3.92 13.41
N TYR A 33 26.34 3.41 13.70
CA TYR A 33 25.92 3.03 15.03
C TYR A 33 26.19 1.55 15.29
N SER A 34 26.74 1.23 16.46
CA SER A 34 26.92 -0.17 16.88
C SER A 34 25.57 -0.90 16.94
N LEU A 35 25.58 -2.20 16.70
CA LEU A 35 24.38 -3.03 16.74
C LEU A 35 23.64 -2.90 18.08
N ASP A 36 24.37 -2.79 19.21
CA ASP A 36 23.76 -2.66 20.53
C ASP A 36 22.99 -1.34 20.68
N LYS A 37 23.52 -0.24 20.13
CA LYS A 37 22.81 1.06 20.10
C LYS A 37 21.55 0.97 19.26
N ARG A 38 21.64 0.35 18.07
CA ARG A 38 20.49 0.15 17.19
C ARG A 38 19.42 -0.74 17.83
N ARG A 39 19.83 -1.81 18.55
CA ARG A 39 18.92 -2.65 19.34
C ARG A 39 18.23 -1.86 20.46
N ALA A 40 18.96 -1.05 21.19
CA ALA A 40 18.37 -0.23 22.24
C ALA A 40 17.31 0.74 21.71
N VAL A 41 17.54 1.33 20.53
CA VAL A 41 16.54 2.18 19.85
C VAL A 41 15.31 1.36 19.44
N LEU A 42 15.51 0.17 18.86
CA LEU A 42 14.42 -0.72 18.49
C LEU A 42 13.57 -1.10 19.69
N GLU A 43 14.19 -1.53 20.81
CA GLU A 43 13.52 -1.90 22.06
C GLU A 43 12.68 -0.74 22.62
N ALA A 44 13.21 0.48 22.60
CA ALA A 44 12.49 1.67 23.06
C ALA A 44 11.23 1.95 22.24
N VAL A 45 11.25 1.63 20.93
CA VAL A 45 10.10 1.76 20.03
C VAL A 45 9.10 0.63 20.26
N LEU A 46 9.57 -0.61 20.33
CA LEU A 46 8.74 -1.80 20.56
C LEU A 46 7.96 -1.70 21.87
N GLY A 47 8.57 -1.20 22.93
CA GLY A 47 7.92 -0.99 24.23
C GLY A 47 6.71 -0.04 24.17
N LYS A 48 6.65 0.85 23.17
CA LYS A 48 5.52 1.79 22.96
C LYS A 48 4.40 1.20 22.08
N LEU A 49 4.72 0.26 21.20
CA LEU A 49 3.81 -0.23 20.18
C LEU A 49 2.97 -1.43 20.59
N ARG A 50 3.30 -2.12 21.68
CA ARG A 50 2.61 -3.34 22.16
C ARG A 50 2.39 -4.37 21.05
N LEU A 51 3.44 -4.69 20.31
CA LEU A 51 3.41 -5.67 19.22
C LEU A 51 3.41 -7.12 19.78
N SER A 52 2.99 -8.07 18.97
CA SER A 52 3.10 -9.48 19.30
C SER A 52 4.56 -9.92 19.30
N LYS A 53 4.88 -10.92 20.14
CA LYS A 53 6.25 -11.48 20.20
C LYS A 53 6.77 -11.98 18.85
N THR A 54 5.89 -12.45 17.99
CA THR A 54 6.25 -12.88 16.63
C THR A 54 6.82 -11.73 15.80
N ILE A 55 6.19 -10.57 15.85
CA ILE A 55 6.66 -9.37 15.14
C ILE A 55 7.92 -8.80 15.81
N GLU A 56 7.96 -8.77 17.14
CA GLU A 56 9.17 -8.33 17.86
C GLU A 56 10.39 -9.18 17.45
N ASN A 57 10.27 -10.51 17.49
CA ASN A 57 11.34 -11.43 17.10
C ASN A 57 11.74 -11.24 15.61
N PHE A 58 10.77 -11.03 14.73
CA PHE A 58 11.03 -10.73 13.33
C PHE A 58 11.83 -9.43 13.15
N LEU A 59 11.45 -8.36 13.86
CA LEU A 59 12.12 -7.07 13.77
C LEU A 59 13.56 -7.12 14.34
N HIS A 60 13.78 -7.86 15.42
CA HIS A 60 15.13 -8.14 15.93
C HIS A 60 15.98 -8.89 14.90
N LEU A 61 15.42 -9.93 14.29
CA LEU A 61 16.11 -10.69 13.25
C LEU A 61 16.42 -9.81 12.03
N ALA A 62 15.48 -8.96 11.61
CA ALA A 62 15.67 -8.04 10.50
C ALA A 62 16.77 -7.01 10.79
N LEU A 63 16.83 -6.51 12.03
CA LEU A 63 17.90 -5.61 12.48
C LEU A 63 19.26 -6.32 12.50
N ASP A 64 19.36 -7.53 13.06
CA ASP A 64 20.59 -8.30 13.16
C ASP A 64 21.16 -8.70 11.80
N ARG A 65 20.31 -8.78 10.78
CA ARG A 65 20.69 -9.08 9.40
C ARG A 65 20.82 -7.85 8.52
N ASP A 66 20.81 -6.64 9.12
CA ASP A 66 20.86 -5.35 8.40
C ASP A 66 19.74 -5.20 7.35
N ARG A 67 18.57 -5.82 7.60
CA ARG A 67 17.40 -5.80 6.70
C ARG A 67 16.26 -4.95 7.21
N ILE A 68 16.46 -4.20 8.28
CA ILE A 68 15.40 -3.38 8.89
C ILE A 68 14.86 -2.32 7.91
N ALA A 69 15.69 -1.79 7.01
CA ALA A 69 15.28 -0.81 6.00
C ALA A 69 14.28 -1.38 4.99
N TYR A 70 14.25 -2.69 4.79
CA TYR A 70 13.33 -3.37 3.86
C TYR A 70 12.01 -3.79 4.50
N VAL A 71 11.82 -3.52 5.79
CA VAL A 71 10.57 -3.89 6.49
C VAL A 71 9.33 -3.30 5.83
N PRO A 72 9.32 -2.07 5.30
CA PRO A 72 8.16 -1.56 4.57
C PRO A 72 7.80 -2.40 3.33
N ASP A 73 8.78 -2.81 2.54
CA ASP A 73 8.57 -3.65 1.36
C ASP A 73 8.10 -5.05 1.75
N ILE A 74 8.70 -5.61 2.81
CA ILE A 74 8.30 -6.90 3.37
C ILE A 74 6.86 -6.83 3.89
N ALA A 75 6.46 -5.74 4.53
CA ALA A 75 5.11 -5.55 5.03
C ALA A 75 4.09 -5.50 3.87
N ALA A 76 4.40 -4.80 2.79
CA ALA A 76 3.56 -4.72 1.61
C ALA A 76 3.37 -6.09 0.95
N GLU A 77 4.47 -6.86 0.78
CA GLU A 77 4.42 -8.19 0.19
C GLU A 77 3.70 -9.20 1.10
N PHE A 78 3.93 -9.13 2.41
CA PHE A 78 3.22 -9.95 3.39
C PHE A 78 1.71 -9.70 3.33
N GLU A 79 1.28 -8.44 3.21
CA GLU A 79 -0.13 -8.05 3.08
C GLU A 79 -0.73 -8.61 1.78
N ALA A 80 0.00 -8.54 0.66
CA ALA A 80 -0.42 -9.10 -0.62
C ALA A 80 -0.58 -10.63 -0.56
N MET A 81 0.38 -11.34 0.03
CA MET A 81 0.31 -12.79 0.23
C MET A 81 -0.84 -13.18 1.17
N ALA A 82 -1.06 -12.44 2.25
CA ALA A 82 -2.15 -12.69 3.19
C ALA A 82 -3.52 -12.49 2.53
N ASP A 83 -3.68 -11.48 1.69
CA ASP A 83 -4.89 -11.25 0.92
C ASP A 83 -5.13 -12.38 -0.10
N GLN A 84 -4.08 -12.80 -0.81
CA GLN A 84 -4.16 -13.90 -1.76
C GLN A 84 -4.58 -15.21 -1.06
N HIS A 85 -3.96 -15.53 0.09
CA HIS A 85 -4.29 -16.71 0.88
C HIS A 85 -5.74 -16.68 1.42
N ALA A 86 -6.22 -15.50 1.78
CA ALA A 86 -7.60 -15.29 2.24
C ALA A 86 -8.63 -15.21 1.08
N GLY A 87 -8.21 -15.41 -0.18
CA GLY A 87 -9.09 -15.27 -1.34
C GLY A 87 -9.61 -13.85 -1.56
N ARG A 88 -8.90 -12.86 -1.06
CA ARG A 88 -9.25 -11.44 -1.20
C ARG A 88 -8.46 -10.79 -2.31
N VAL A 89 -9.03 -9.80 -2.94
CA VAL A 89 -8.36 -8.96 -3.94
C VAL A 89 -8.49 -7.51 -3.53
N ARG A 90 -7.36 -6.83 -3.47
CA ARG A 90 -7.34 -5.40 -3.15
C ARG A 90 -7.52 -4.59 -4.44
N ALA A 91 -8.48 -3.67 -4.43
CA ALA A 91 -8.72 -2.75 -5.53
C ALA A 91 -8.56 -1.31 -5.04
N GLU A 92 -7.67 -0.57 -5.68
CA GLU A 92 -7.49 0.86 -5.45
C GLU A 92 -8.35 1.63 -6.45
N VAL A 93 -9.19 2.51 -5.94
CA VAL A 93 -10.03 3.42 -6.74
C VAL A 93 -9.47 4.82 -6.60
N VAL A 94 -8.89 5.35 -7.67
CA VAL A 94 -8.45 6.74 -7.74
C VAL A 94 -9.54 7.55 -8.44
N ALA A 95 -10.02 8.60 -7.80
CA ALA A 95 -11.10 9.44 -8.31
C ALA A 95 -10.72 10.93 -8.19
N ALA A 96 -11.22 11.75 -9.12
CA ALA A 96 -11.02 13.20 -9.09
C ALA A 96 -11.65 13.88 -7.87
N GLN A 97 -12.74 13.31 -7.36
CA GLN A 97 -13.46 13.79 -6.19
C GLN A 97 -13.83 12.62 -5.27
N GLN A 98 -14.17 12.95 -4.03
CA GLN A 98 -14.63 11.95 -3.08
C GLN A 98 -15.86 11.22 -3.62
N SER A 99 -15.75 9.91 -3.81
CA SER A 99 -16.82 9.08 -4.35
C SER A 99 -17.92 8.85 -3.34
N ASP A 100 -19.16 8.85 -3.78
CA ASP A 100 -20.31 8.50 -2.95
C ASP A 100 -20.20 7.03 -2.49
N LEU A 101 -20.55 6.77 -1.23
CA LEU A 101 -20.51 5.44 -0.61
C LEU A 101 -21.34 4.42 -1.41
N GLN A 102 -22.50 4.84 -1.95
CA GLN A 102 -23.34 3.95 -2.77
C GLN A 102 -22.64 3.50 -4.07
N GLN A 103 -21.92 4.41 -4.72
CA GLN A 103 -21.17 4.09 -5.93
C GLN A 103 -20.00 3.16 -5.66
N LEU A 104 -19.33 3.31 -4.51
CA LEU A 104 -18.26 2.42 -4.09
C LEU A 104 -18.78 1.01 -3.79
N ASP A 105 -19.95 0.88 -3.14
CA ASP A 105 -20.56 -0.41 -2.85
C ASP A 105 -21.00 -1.14 -4.14
N GLN A 106 -21.59 -0.42 -5.10
CA GLN A 106 -21.94 -0.96 -6.41
C GLN A 106 -20.68 -1.45 -7.17
N LEU A 107 -19.62 -0.65 -7.15
CA LEU A 107 -18.35 -1.02 -7.78
C LEU A 107 -17.76 -2.26 -7.12
N LYS A 108 -17.75 -2.32 -5.80
CA LYS A 108 -17.30 -3.48 -5.03
C LYS A 108 -18.04 -4.75 -5.46
N LYS A 109 -19.38 -4.72 -5.47
CA LYS A 109 -20.21 -5.87 -5.87
C LYS A 109 -19.93 -6.31 -7.31
N ALA A 110 -19.80 -5.37 -8.24
CA ALA A 110 -19.48 -5.67 -9.63
C ALA A 110 -18.09 -6.32 -9.77
N LEU A 111 -17.10 -5.85 -9.01
CA LEU A 111 -15.76 -6.42 -8.99
C LEU A 111 -15.75 -7.82 -8.35
N GLU A 112 -16.48 -8.04 -7.27
CA GLU A 112 -16.64 -9.35 -6.62
C GLU A 112 -17.27 -10.37 -7.55
N GLN A 113 -18.32 -9.99 -8.27
CA GLN A 113 -18.96 -10.83 -9.28
C GLN A 113 -18.00 -11.22 -10.42
N ARG A 114 -17.17 -10.28 -10.87
CA ARG A 114 -16.24 -10.48 -11.97
C ARG A 114 -15.00 -11.29 -11.59
N THR A 115 -14.50 -11.12 -10.37
CA THR A 115 -13.29 -11.79 -9.87
C THR A 115 -13.58 -13.11 -9.17
N GLY A 116 -14.82 -13.33 -8.72
CA GLY A 116 -15.18 -14.46 -7.86
C GLY A 116 -14.53 -14.42 -6.48
N LYS A 117 -13.95 -13.28 -6.08
CA LYS A 117 -13.21 -13.11 -4.83
C LYS A 117 -13.77 -11.93 -4.03
N GLN A 118 -13.52 -11.93 -2.74
CA GLN A 118 -13.86 -10.80 -1.89
C GLN A 118 -12.98 -9.59 -2.23
N VAL A 119 -13.59 -8.41 -2.46
CA VAL A 119 -12.88 -7.20 -2.85
C VAL A 119 -12.76 -6.23 -1.68
N VAL A 120 -11.52 -5.86 -1.37
CA VAL A 120 -11.21 -4.79 -0.41
C VAL A 120 -10.92 -3.52 -1.20
N LEU A 121 -11.81 -2.51 -1.10
CA LEU A 121 -11.65 -1.24 -1.79
C LEU A 121 -10.83 -0.26 -0.95
N THR A 122 -9.82 0.34 -1.55
CA THR A 122 -9.11 1.51 -1.03
C THR A 122 -9.37 2.69 -1.96
N THR A 123 -9.79 3.84 -1.42
CA THR A 123 -10.07 5.04 -2.21
C THR A 123 -8.95 6.06 -2.04
N ARG A 124 -8.53 6.66 -3.16
CA ARG A 124 -7.60 7.78 -3.18
C ARG A 124 -8.19 8.89 -4.02
N VAL A 125 -8.11 10.11 -3.53
CA VAL A 125 -8.49 11.30 -4.30
C VAL A 125 -7.25 11.84 -4.98
N ASP A 126 -7.32 12.01 -6.30
CA ASP A 126 -6.27 12.63 -7.11
C ASP A 126 -6.87 13.78 -7.92
N PRO A 127 -6.58 15.04 -7.54
CA PRO A 127 -7.10 16.22 -8.24
C PRO A 127 -6.57 16.39 -9.67
N GLU A 128 -5.49 15.71 -10.05
CA GLU A 128 -4.94 15.76 -11.42
C GLU A 128 -5.79 14.96 -12.42
N LEU A 129 -6.68 14.10 -11.93
CA LEU A 129 -7.67 13.47 -12.78
C LEU A 129 -8.71 14.53 -13.22
N LEU A 130 -8.80 14.78 -14.52
CA LEU A 130 -9.75 15.74 -15.10
C LEU A 130 -11.20 15.36 -14.81
N ALA A 131 -11.54 14.07 -14.85
CA ALA A 131 -12.78 13.46 -14.38
C ALA A 131 -12.71 11.93 -14.54
N GLY A 132 -13.63 11.21 -13.86
CA GLY A 132 -13.73 9.76 -13.93
C GLY A 132 -13.08 9.05 -12.75
N LYS A 133 -12.96 7.72 -12.87
CA LYS A 133 -12.39 6.84 -11.85
C LYS A 133 -11.44 5.87 -12.52
N VAL A 134 -10.25 5.73 -11.95
CA VAL A 134 -9.31 4.68 -12.32
C VAL A 134 -9.35 3.63 -11.22
N THR A 135 -9.63 2.39 -11.60
CA THR A 135 -9.66 1.26 -10.66
C THR A 135 -8.50 0.34 -10.98
N ARG A 136 -7.60 0.15 -10.03
CA ARG A 136 -6.49 -0.80 -10.11
C ARG A 136 -6.80 -2.04 -9.27
N ILE A 137 -6.68 -3.22 -9.87
CA ILE A 137 -6.86 -4.51 -9.20
C ILE A 137 -5.58 -5.31 -9.37
N GLY A 138 -4.75 -5.39 -8.33
CA GLY A 138 -3.42 -6.01 -8.44
C GLY A 138 -2.60 -5.32 -9.55
N SER A 139 -2.19 -6.08 -10.57
CA SER A 139 -1.48 -5.57 -11.75
C SER A 139 -2.40 -5.07 -12.88
N THR A 140 -3.71 -5.25 -12.77
CA THR A 140 -4.68 -4.88 -13.81
C THR A 140 -5.27 -3.51 -13.49
N VAL A 141 -5.17 -2.59 -14.45
CA VAL A 141 -5.74 -1.24 -14.36
C VAL A 141 -6.99 -1.16 -15.23
N PHE A 142 -8.11 -0.79 -14.61
CA PHE A 142 -9.36 -0.46 -15.31
C PHE A 142 -9.49 1.06 -15.30
N ASP A 143 -9.07 1.69 -16.40
CA ASP A 143 -9.12 3.13 -16.54
C ASP A 143 -10.45 3.56 -17.18
N GLY A 144 -11.32 4.14 -16.36
CA GLY A 144 -12.60 4.74 -16.77
C GLY A 144 -12.56 6.26 -16.81
N SER A 145 -11.37 6.87 -16.88
CA SER A 145 -11.24 8.31 -16.93
C SER A 145 -11.70 8.89 -18.28
N ILE A 146 -12.18 10.14 -18.26
CA ILE A 146 -12.55 10.87 -19.48
C ILE A 146 -11.33 11.08 -20.37
N ARG A 147 -10.15 11.24 -19.79
CA ARG A 147 -8.90 11.41 -20.54
C ARG A 147 -8.64 10.23 -21.48
N THR A 148 -8.69 9.01 -20.96
CA THR A 148 -8.49 7.78 -21.76
C THR A 148 -9.54 7.66 -22.86
N ARG A 149 -10.81 8.04 -22.58
CA ARG A 149 -11.87 8.03 -23.60
C ARG A 149 -11.64 9.08 -24.68
N LEU A 150 -11.16 10.28 -24.33
CA LEU A 150 -10.82 11.32 -25.30
C LEU A 150 -9.61 10.93 -26.15
N ASP A 151 -8.58 10.31 -25.55
CA ASP A 151 -7.42 9.82 -26.29
C ASP A 151 -7.81 8.68 -27.25
N GLN A 152 -8.72 7.77 -26.84
CA GLN A 152 -9.28 6.74 -27.71
C GLN A 152 -10.08 7.33 -28.86
N LEU A 153 -10.98 8.28 -28.59
CA LEU A 153 -11.74 8.98 -29.64
C LEU A 153 -10.83 9.76 -30.60
N GLY A 154 -9.78 10.41 -30.09
CA GLY A 154 -8.78 11.08 -30.92
C GLY A 154 -8.07 10.13 -31.88
N ASN A 155 -7.68 8.96 -31.38
CA ASN A 155 -7.03 7.92 -32.18
C ASN A 155 -7.98 7.29 -33.20
N ASP A 156 -9.25 7.04 -32.84
CA ASP A 156 -10.27 6.51 -33.74
C ASP A 156 -10.61 7.51 -34.87
N LEU A 157 -10.64 8.79 -34.56
CA LEU A 157 -10.85 9.87 -35.57
C LEU A 157 -9.65 10.00 -36.52
N LEU A 158 -8.43 9.74 -36.04
CA LEU A 158 -7.23 9.75 -36.89
C LEU A 158 -7.13 8.50 -37.75
N ALA A 159 -7.56 7.32 -37.21
CA ALA A 159 -7.57 6.06 -37.94
C ALA A 159 -8.65 5.99 -39.05
N ASN A 160 -9.75 6.74 -38.89
CA ASN A 160 -10.86 6.77 -39.87
C ASN A 160 -10.71 7.86 -40.96
N LYS A 161 -9.52 8.47 -41.06
CA LYS A 161 -9.18 9.44 -42.10
C LYS A 161 -8.36 8.76 -43.21
N ILE A 162 -8.94 7.72 -43.84
CA ILE A 162 -8.50 7.21 -45.15
C ILE A 162 -9.73 7.00 -46.00
#